data_39dc951cc2f3fe77f8de3d0b59ef4c5c
#
_entry.id   39dc951cc2f3fe77f8de3d0b59ef4c5c
#
_cell.length_a   1.000
_cell.length_b   1.000
_cell.length_c   1.000
_cell.angle_alpha   90.00
_cell.angle_beta   90.00
_cell.angle_gamma   90.00
#
_symmetry.space_group_name_H-M   'P 1'
#
loop_
_entity.id
_entity.type
_entity.pdbx_description
1 polymer ?
#
loop_
_entity_poly.entity_id
_entity_poly.type
_entity_poly.pdbx_seq_one_letter_code
_entity_poly.pdbx_strand_id
1 'polypeptide(L)'
;PGHAVGALASYPWLGCTGEKYEVRQTWDIDDRVFCIGKETTFEFIEGVLEEVVGLFPSEYIHIGGDECPTVMWEKCPHCKARMKAEGLRRPRQLQNYATARVEKFLNARKRRLIGWDEILEGDVTPTATIMSWRGAKGGIEAARQGNHAIMAPTTNCYLDSVSYTHLR
;
A
#
# COMPACT_ATOMS: atom_id res chain seq x y z
N PRO A 1 2.58 0.78 -1.77
CA PRO A 1 3.67 1.46 -2.50
C PRO A 1 3.95 2.87 -2.00
N GLY A 2 3.05 3.47 -1.20
CA GLY A 2 3.31 4.69 -0.44
C GLY A 2 4.35 4.49 0.65
N HIS A 3 4.71 5.57 1.35
CA HIS A 3 5.71 5.59 2.43
C HIS A 3 7.06 4.93 2.06
N ALA A 4 7.45 5.02 0.78
CA ALA A 4 8.60 4.30 0.23
C ALA A 4 9.90 5.11 0.23
N VAL A 5 9.90 6.39 0.65
CA VAL A 5 11.05 7.30 0.49
C VAL A 5 12.32 6.80 1.18
N GLY A 6 12.21 6.12 2.32
CA GLY A 6 13.35 5.51 2.99
C GLY A 6 14.03 4.41 2.15
N ALA A 7 13.24 3.55 1.52
CA ALA A 7 13.75 2.56 0.58
C ALA A 7 14.33 3.21 -0.69
N LEU A 8 13.67 4.24 -1.22
CA LEU A 8 14.11 4.97 -2.41
C LEU A 8 15.41 5.76 -2.20
N ALA A 9 15.71 6.17 -0.96
CA ALA A 9 16.99 6.77 -0.62
C ALA A 9 18.17 5.79 -0.80
N SER A 10 17.93 4.51 -0.51
CA SER A 10 18.92 3.44 -0.65
C SER A 10 18.89 2.76 -2.03
N TYR A 11 17.72 2.66 -2.63
CA TYR A 11 17.46 1.96 -3.89
C TYR A 11 16.71 2.87 -4.88
N PRO A 12 17.37 3.93 -5.43
CA PRO A 12 16.72 4.95 -6.26
C PRO A 12 16.04 4.38 -7.51
N TRP A 13 16.56 3.28 -8.05
CA TRP A 13 16.00 2.63 -9.24
C TRP A 13 14.59 2.07 -9.06
N LEU A 14 14.13 1.90 -7.81
CA LEU A 14 12.75 1.49 -7.51
C LEU A 14 11.75 2.65 -7.65
N GLY A 15 12.22 3.90 -7.73
CA GLY A 15 11.39 5.07 -7.96
C GLY A 15 11.14 5.37 -9.43
N CYS A 16 10.20 6.28 -9.69
CA CYS A 16 9.82 6.68 -11.04
C CYS A 16 10.92 7.42 -11.80
N THR A 17 11.72 8.24 -11.12
CA THR A 17 12.79 9.04 -11.75
C THR A 17 14.14 8.34 -11.74
N GLY A 18 14.37 7.42 -10.79
CA GLY A 18 15.68 6.81 -10.58
C GLY A 18 16.70 7.73 -9.90
N GLU A 19 16.28 8.92 -9.49
CA GLU A 19 17.13 9.89 -8.78
C GLU A 19 17.31 9.50 -7.33
N LYS A 20 18.46 9.86 -6.75
CA LYS A 20 18.71 9.67 -5.33
C LYS A 20 17.86 10.65 -4.51
N TYR A 21 17.16 10.12 -3.54
CA TYR A 21 16.35 10.90 -2.61
C TYR A 21 17.00 10.98 -1.24
N GLU A 22 16.77 12.09 -0.54
CA GLU A 22 17.02 12.20 0.90
C GLU A 22 15.82 11.69 1.68
N VAL A 23 16.10 11.03 2.81
CA VAL A 23 15.05 10.60 3.74
C VAL A 23 14.38 11.85 4.32
N ARG A 24 13.05 11.86 4.28
CA ARG A 24 12.28 12.99 4.82
C ARG A 24 12.49 13.11 6.33
N GLN A 25 12.71 14.33 6.80
CA GLN A 25 12.89 14.65 8.21
C GLN A 25 11.73 15.46 8.80
N THR A 26 10.70 15.71 8.01
CA THR A 26 9.49 16.43 8.42
C THR A 26 8.28 15.52 8.36
N TRP A 27 7.29 15.82 9.21
CA TRP A 27 6.00 15.14 9.17
C TRP A 27 5.23 15.56 7.92
N ASP A 28 4.84 14.62 7.10
CA ASP A 28 3.89 14.76 5.98
C ASP A 28 3.86 13.49 5.11
N ILE A 29 2.91 13.40 4.18
CA ILE A 29 2.87 12.38 3.12
C ILE A 29 3.87 12.77 2.02
N ASP A 30 4.68 11.83 1.57
CA ASP A 30 5.68 12.05 0.53
C ASP A 30 5.17 11.55 -0.83
N ASP A 31 5.32 12.38 -1.87
CA ASP A 31 4.91 12.03 -3.23
C ASP A 31 5.81 10.96 -3.89
N ARG A 32 6.99 10.71 -3.30
CA ARG A 32 7.96 9.73 -3.80
C ARG A 32 7.56 8.33 -3.37
N VAL A 33 7.01 7.59 -4.30
CA VAL A 33 6.46 6.24 -4.12
C VAL A 33 7.18 5.25 -5.03
N PHE A 34 7.02 3.95 -4.77
CA PHE A 34 7.55 2.92 -5.66
C PHE A 34 6.99 3.05 -7.08
N CYS A 35 7.82 2.82 -8.08
CA CYS A 35 7.42 2.80 -9.48
C CYS A 35 6.72 1.49 -9.83
N ILE A 36 5.41 1.51 -9.88
CA ILE A 36 4.60 0.31 -10.18
C ILE A 36 4.68 -0.11 -11.67
N GLY A 37 5.28 0.74 -12.50
CA GLY A 37 5.56 0.39 -13.90
C GLY A 37 6.74 -0.58 -14.12
N LYS A 38 7.62 -0.72 -13.13
CA LYS A 38 8.87 -1.52 -13.26
C LYS A 38 8.72 -2.91 -12.64
N GLU A 39 9.19 -3.95 -13.31
CA GLU A 39 9.23 -5.30 -12.74
C GLU A 39 10.21 -5.40 -11.58
N THR A 40 11.35 -4.71 -11.65
CA THR A 40 12.34 -4.67 -10.57
C THR A 40 11.78 -4.20 -9.24
N THR A 41 10.73 -3.37 -9.26
CA THR A 41 10.02 -2.97 -8.05
C THR A 41 9.28 -4.16 -7.43
N PHE A 42 8.66 -4.99 -8.24
CA PHE A 42 7.96 -6.19 -7.74
C PHE A 42 8.93 -7.26 -7.29
N GLU A 43 10.03 -7.46 -8.00
CA GLU A 43 11.11 -8.38 -7.58
C GLU A 43 11.63 -7.99 -6.19
N PHE A 44 11.81 -6.69 -5.95
CA PHE A 44 12.22 -6.17 -4.63
C PHE A 44 11.14 -6.42 -3.57
N ILE A 45 9.87 -6.05 -3.83
CA ILE A 45 8.76 -6.24 -2.88
C ILE A 45 8.56 -7.72 -2.57
N GLU A 46 8.56 -8.57 -3.58
CA GLU A 46 8.39 -10.01 -3.45
C GLU A 46 9.57 -10.63 -2.67
N GLY A 47 10.81 -10.15 -2.90
CA GLY A 47 11.98 -10.57 -2.13
C GLY A 47 11.87 -10.21 -0.64
N VAL A 48 11.46 -8.98 -0.32
CA VAL A 48 11.21 -8.55 1.07
C VAL A 48 10.10 -9.39 1.70
N LEU A 49 9.01 -9.63 0.98
CA LEU A 49 7.90 -10.44 1.49
C LEU A 49 8.29 -11.90 1.70
N GLU A 50 9.18 -12.45 0.87
CA GLU A 50 9.72 -13.81 1.07
C GLU A 50 10.45 -13.94 2.41
N GLU A 51 11.29 -12.95 2.74
CA GLU A 51 11.98 -12.91 4.03
C GLU A 51 10.98 -12.75 5.20
N VAL A 52 10.01 -11.85 5.07
CA VAL A 52 8.97 -11.64 6.08
C VAL A 52 8.17 -12.91 6.33
N VAL A 53 7.75 -13.61 5.28
CA VAL A 53 7.01 -14.88 5.39
C VAL A 53 7.85 -15.97 6.07
N GLY A 54 9.16 -15.98 5.85
CA GLY A 54 10.09 -16.90 6.51
C GLY A 54 10.31 -16.60 8.00
N LEU A 55 10.29 -15.31 8.37
CA LEU A 55 10.54 -14.86 9.75
C LEU A 55 9.28 -14.91 10.62
N PHE A 56 8.10 -14.63 10.06
CA PHE A 56 6.85 -14.53 10.80
C PHE A 56 5.89 -15.67 10.45
N PRO A 57 5.47 -16.49 11.43
CA PRO A 57 4.58 -17.62 11.18
C PRO A 57 3.11 -17.23 10.99
N SER A 58 2.76 -15.94 11.13
CA SER A 58 1.38 -15.45 11.00
C SER A 58 0.77 -15.81 9.65
N GLU A 59 -0.47 -16.25 9.64
CA GLU A 59 -1.26 -16.40 8.42
C GLU A 59 -1.46 -15.05 7.72
N TYR A 60 -1.47 -13.94 8.47
CA TYR A 60 -1.75 -12.60 7.98
C TYR A 60 -0.48 -11.76 7.88
N ILE A 61 -0.33 -11.09 6.74
CA ILE A 61 0.75 -10.13 6.47
C ILE A 61 0.14 -8.78 6.11
N HIS A 62 0.46 -7.76 6.90
CA HIS A 62 0.00 -6.40 6.65
C HIS A 62 0.94 -5.69 5.67
N ILE A 63 0.40 -5.18 4.58
CA ILE A 63 1.18 -4.55 3.50
C ILE A 63 1.08 -3.01 3.47
N GLY A 64 0.39 -2.40 4.43
CA GLY A 64 0.10 -0.97 4.38
C GLY A 64 -1.00 -0.64 3.36
N GLY A 65 -0.70 0.19 2.39
CA GLY A 65 -1.63 0.58 1.33
C GLY A 65 -2.28 1.95 1.54
N ASP A 66 -1.95 2.60 2.65
CA ASP A 66 -2.38 3.95 3.01
C ASP A 66 -1.59 5.03 2.28
N GLU A 67 -2.18 6.21 2.21
CA GLU A 67 -1.56 7.49 1.86
C GLU A 67 -0.56 7.41 0.68
N CYS A 68 -0.99 6.81 -0.42
CA CYS A 68 -0.17 6.62 -1.60
C CYS A 68 -0.51 7.65 -2.69
N PRO A 69 0.25 8.75 -2.83
CA PRO A 69 0.04 9.72 -3.89
C PRO A 69 0.32 9.15 -5.27
N THR A 70 -0.42 9.64 -6.28
CA THR A 70 -0.30 9.17 -7.67
C THR A 70 0.49 10.10 -8.58
N VAL A 71 0.90 11.26 -8.09
CA VAL A 71 1.52 12.34 -8.87
C VAL A 71 2.74 11.88 -9.67
N MET A 72 3.58 11.04 -9.06
CA MET A 72 4.76 10.51 -9.74
C MET A 72 4.40 9.52 -10.84
N TRP A 73 3.34 8.72 -10.64
CA TRP A 73 2.88 7.75 -11.65
C TRP A 73 2.30 8.42 -12.90
N GLU A 74 1.62 9.56 -12.72
CA GLU A 74 1.01 10.32 -13.81
C GLU A 74 2.04 10.81 -14.84
N LYS A 75 3.26 11.06 -14.42
CA LYS A 75 4.34 11.58 -15.26
C LYS A 75 5.27 10.47 -15.75
N CYS A 76 5.34 9.34 -15.04
CA CYS A 76 6.30 8.26 -15.28
C CYS A 76 5.98 7.46 -16.56
N PRO A 77 6.92 7.33 -17.51
CA PRO A 77 6.70 6.54 -18.74
C PRO A 77 6.48 5.05 -18.45
N HIS A 78 7.18 4.48 -17.46
CA HIS A 78 7.00 3.08 -17.07
C HIS A 78 5.60 2.82 -16.51
N CYS A 79 5.10 3.72 -15.64
CA CYS A 79 3.75 3.61 -15.08
C CYS A 79 2.68 3.76 -16.17
N LYS A 80 2.86 4.70 -17.11
CA LYS A 80 1.96 4.85 -18.26
C LYS A 80 1.95 3.60 -19.16
N ALA A 81 3.12 3.01 -19.41
CA ALA A 81 3.22 1.76 -20.18
C ALA A 81 2.50 0.61 -19.49
N ARG A 82 2.68 0.46 -18.17
CA ARG A 82 1.95 -0.53 -17.36
C ARG A 82 0.45 -0.29 -17.42
N MET A 83 0.00 0.95 -17.23
CA MET A 83 -1.42 1.28 -17.33
C MET A 83 -2.00 0.86 -18.67
N LYS A 84 -1.29 1.13 -19.77
CA LYS A 84 -1.72 0.73 -21.11
C LYS A 84 -1.80 -0.78 -21.27
N ALA A 85 -0.78 -1.51 -20.80
CA ALA A 85 -0.71 -2.97 -20.89
C ALA A 85 -1.82 -3.66 -20.11
N GLU A 86 -2.18 -3.13 -18.93
CA GLU A 86 -3.20 -3.68 -18.03
C GLU A 86 -4.60 -3.08 -18.24
N GLY A 87 -4.78 -2.21 -19.24
CA GLY A 87 -6.07 -1.56 -19.51
C GLY A 87 -6.55 -0.59 -18.43
N LEU A 88 -5.62 -0.07 -17.60
CA LEU A 88 -5.94 0.85 -16.51
C LEU A 88 -6.14 2.27 -17.06
N ARG A 89 -7.18 2.94 -16.60
CA ARG A 89 -7.58 4.27 -17.09
C ARG A 89 -7.12 5.42 -16.19
N ARG A 90 -6.84 5.15 -14.92
CA ARG A 90 -6.48 6.16 -13.91
C ARG A 90 -5.25 5.70 -13.12
N PRO A 91 -4.33 6.62 -12.76
CA PRO A 91 -3.12 6.27 -12.01
C PRO A 91 -3.40 5.55 -10.70
N ARG A 92 -4.48 5.89 -10.00
CA ARG A 92 -4.91 5.21 -8.76
C ARG A 92 -5.07 3.68 -8.94
N GLN A 93 -5.46 3.23 -10.12
CA GLN A 93 -5.61 1.80 -10.42
C GLN A 93 -4.29 1.02 -10.43
N LEU A 94 -3.14 1.71 -10.51
CA LEU A 94 -1.83 1.08 -10.32
C LEU A 94 -1.63 0.58 -8.89
N GLN A 95 -2.21 1.26 -7.89
CA GLN A 95 -2.19 0.77 -6.52
C GLN A 95 -2.97 -0.55 -6.40
N ASN A 96 -4.14 -0.63 -7.05
CA ASN A 96 -4.96 -1.84 -7.06
C ASN A 96 -4.22 -3.00 -7.74
N TYR A 97 -3.59 -2.72 -8.88
CA TYR A 97 -2.75 -3.68 -9.57
C TYR A 97 -1.61 -4.19 -8.68
N ALA A 98 -0.92 -3.28 -7.97
CA ALA A 98 0.14 -3.65 -7.05
C ALA A 98 -0.39 -4.50 -5.88
N THR A 99 -1.51 -4.11 -5.28
CA THR A 99 -2.16 -4.85 -4.19
C THR A 99 -2.55 -6.26 -4.64
N ALA A 100 -3.22 -6.39 -5.79
CA ALA A 100 -3.62 -7.68 -6.33
C ALA A 100 -2.42 -8.60 -6.64
N ARG A 101 -1.33 -8.04 -7.14
CA ARG A 101 -0.10 -8.81 -7.40
C ARG A 101 0.55 -9.31 -6.11
N VAL A 102 0.64 -8.46 -5.09
CA VAL A 102 1.15 -8.82 -3.77
C VAL A 102 0.26 -9.85 -3.09
N GLU A 103 -1.06 -9.69 -3.18
CA GLU A 103 -2.01 -10.65 -2.66
C GLU A 103 -1.84 -12.03 -3.31
N LYS A 104 -1.71 -12.09 -4.63
CA LYS A 104 -1.43 -13.34 -5.36
C LYS A 104 -0.14 -14.01 -4.88
N PHE A 105 0.91 -13.22 -4.64
CA PHE A 105 2.19 -13.70 -4.12
C PHE A 105 2.03 -14.30 -2.72
N LEU A 106 1.31 -13.63 -1.82
CA LEU A 106 1.07 -14.08 -0.44
C LEU A 106 0.18 -15.33 -0.42
N ASN A 107 -0.90 -15.35 -1.21
CA ASN A 107 -1.83 -16.48 -1.28
C ASN A 107 -1.11 -17.76 -1.76
N ALA A 108 -0.18 -17.66 -2.70
CA ALA A 108 0.65 -18.79 -3.15
C ALA A 108 1.52 -19.38 -2.00
N ARG A 109 1.76 -18.61 -0.95
CA ARG A 109 2.51 -19.00 0.27
C ARG A 109 1.60 -19.31 1.45
N LYS A 110 0.29 -19.47 1.21
CA LYS A 110 -0.72 -19.71 2.23
C LYS A 110 -0.77 -18.60 3.29
N ARG A 111 -0.51 -17.36 2.86
CA ARG A 111 -0.65 -16.14 3.65
C ARG A 111 -1.79 -15.30 3.11
N ARG A 112 -2.41 -14.53 3.97
CA ARG A 112 -3.49 -13.60 3.65
C ARG A 112 -3.01 -12.17 3.79
N LEU A 113 -3.41 -11.33 2.85
CA LEU A 113 -3.11 -9.90 2.86
C LEU A 113 -4.02 -9.18 3.85
N ILE A 114 -3.43 -8.29 4.67
CA ILE A 114 -4.15 -7.20 5.32
C ILE A 114 -3.67 -5.89 4.70
N GLY A 115 -4.56 -4.96 4.44
CA GLY A 115 -4.22 -3.59 4.04
C GLY A 115 -5.14 -2.58 4.69
N TRP A 116 -4.66 -1.33 4.75
CA TRP A 116 -5.50 -0.22 5.17
C TRP A 116 -6.65 -0.02 4.21
N ASP A 117 -7.71 0.65 4.65
CA ASP A 117 -8.98 0.72 3.91
C ASP A 117 -8.91 1.47 2.56
N GLU A 118 -7.78 2.11 2.23
CA GLU A 118 -7.52 2.66 0.89
C GLU A 118 -7.43 1.59 -0.20
N ILE A 119 -7.10 0.35 0.14
CA ILE A 119 -7.07 -0.73 -0.85
C ILE A 119 -8.47 -1.05 -1.40
N LEU A 120 -9.55 -0.68 -0.69
CA LEU A 120 -10.93 -0.76 -1.17
C LEU A 120 -11.26 0.21 -2.32
N GLU A 121 -10.40 1.20 -2.58
CA GLU A 121 -10.58 2.12 -3.72
C GLU A 121 -10.40 1.40 -5.07
N GLY A 122 -10.13 0.10 -5.03
CA GLY A 122 -10.02 -0.80 -6.16
C GLY A 122 -10.70 -2.14 -5.96
N ASP A 123 -10.50 -3.01 -6.94
CA ASP A 123 -11.01 -4.36 -6.88
C ASP A 123 -10.08 -5.20 -5.98
N VAL A 124 -10.50 -5.47 -4.76
CA VAL A 124 -9.85 -6.41 -3.85
C VAL A 124 -10.58 -7.76 -3.90
N THR A 125 -9.83 -8.83 -3.75
CA THR A 125 -10.44 -10.16 -3.68
C THR A 125 -11.03 -10.41 -2.28
N PRO A 126 -12.00 -11.32 -2.13
CA PRO A 126 -12.55 -11.68 -0.81
C PRO A 126 -11.54 -12.29 0.16
N THR A 127 -10.33 -12.65 -0.30
CA THR A 127 -9.26 -13.18 0.56
C THR A 127 -8.48 -12.10 1.30
N ALA A 128 -8.54 -10.85 0.84
CA ALA A 128 -7.95 -9.72 1.54
C ALA A 128 -8.73 -9.35 2.80
N THR A 129 -8.02 -8.93 3.83
CA THR A 129 -8.60 -8.36 5.05
C THR A 129 -8.37 -6.87 5.08
N ILE A 130 -9.40 -6.11 5.39
CA ILE A 130 -9.37 -4.64 5.38
C ILE A 130 -9.23 -4.11 6.79
N MET A 131 -8.19 -3.32 7.05
CA MET A 131 -8.05 -2.59 8.31
C MET A 131 -8.59 -1.18 8.14
N SER A 132 -9.77 -0.92 8.75
CA SER A 132 -10.49 0.35 8.61
C SER A 132 -10.04 1.34 9.67
N TRP A 133 -9.23 2.33 9.27
CA TRP A 133 -8.67 3.35 10.17
C TRP A 133 -9.33 4.74 10.01
N ARG A 134 -9.81 5.06 8.80
CA ARG A 134 -10.47 6.33 8.49
C ARG A 134 -11.91 6.44 9.05
N GLY A 135 -12.33 5.48 9.88
CA GLY A 135 -13.65 5.41 10.51
C GLY A 135 -14.36 4.09 10.22
N ALA A 136 -15.67 4.02 10.44
CA ALA A 136 -16.44 2.79 10.25
C ALA A 136 -16.75 2.46 8.78
N LYS A 137 -16.68 3.44 7.89
CA LYS A 137 -17.11 3.30 6.48
C LYS A 137 -16.34 2.20 5.76
N GLY A 138 -15.01 2.14 5.94
CA GLY A 138 -14.17 1.12 5.31
C GLY A 138 -14.56 -0.30 5.74
N GLY A 139 -14.80 -0.51 7.04
CA GLY A 139 -15.24 -1.80 7.56
C GLY A 139 -16.62 -2.23 7.05
N ILE A 140 -17.56 -1.29 6.94
CA ILE A 140 -18.90 -1.54 6.37
C ILE A 140 -18.78 -1.94 4.89
N GLU A 141 -17.95 -1.22 4.13
CA GLU A 141 -17.74 -1.51 2.72
C GLU A 141 -17.06 -2.86 2.50
N ALA A 142 -16.03 -3.17 3.31
CA ALA A 142 -15.38 -4.47 3.30
C ALA A 142 -16.38 -5.61 3.53
N ALA A 143 -17.24 -5.48 4.54
CA ALA A 143 -18.27 -6.47 4.84
C ALA A 143 -19.26 -6.65 3.68
N ARG A 144 -19.66 -5.55 3.01
CA ARG A 144 -20.54 -5.63 1.83
C ARG A 144 -19.91 -6.36 0.65
N GLN A 145 -18.60 -6.26 0.50
CA GLN A 145 -17.83 -6.95 -0.54
C GLN A 145 -17.45 -8.39 -0.15
N GLY A 146 -17.79 -8.84 1.07
CA GLY A 146 -17.47 -10.17 1.57
C GLY A 146 -16.06 -10.31 2.15
N ASN A 147 -15.36 -9.20 2.38
CA ASN A 147 -14.03 -9.18 3.00
C ASN A 147 -14.14 -9.21 4.52
N HIS A 148 -13.17 -9.81 5.19
CA HIS A 148 -12.96 -9.60 6.62
C HIS A 148 -12.54 -8.15 6.89
N ALA A 149 -12.98 -7.60 8.03
CA ALA A 149 -12.62 -6.25 8.44
C ALA A 149 -12.04 -6.24 9.86
N ILE A 150 -10.98 -5.44 10.05
CA ILE A 150 -10.41 -5.10 11.34
C ILE A 150 -10.73 -3.63 11.58
N MET A 151 -11.40 -3.33 12.71
CA MET A 151 -11.79 -1.96 13.05
C MET A 151 -10.71 -1.30 13.90
N ALA A 152 -10.05 -0.30 13.33
CA ALA A 152 -9.02 0.53 13.98
C ALA A 152 -9.27 2.04 13.75
N PRO A 153 -10.50 2.55 13.95
CA PRO A 153 -10.82 3.94 13.63
C PRO A 153 -10.01 4.90 14.49
N THR A 154 -9.46 5.94 13.85
CA THR A 154 -8.63 6.98 14.50
C THR A 154 -9.32 7.61 15.72
N THR A 155 -10.61 7.84 15.64
CA THR A 155 -11.40 8.42 16.73
C THR A 155 -11.47 7.58 17.99
N ASN A 156 -11.22 6.28 17.91
CA ASN A 156 -11.39 5.33 19.00
C ASN A 156 -10.11 4.57 19.38
N CYS A 157 -9.22 4.36 18.41
CA CYS A 157 -8.06 3.47 18.58
C CYS A 157 -6.72 4.22 18.60
N TYR A 158 -6.67 5.48 18.13
CA TYR A 158 -5.45 6.27 18.07
C TYR A 158 -5.31 7.08 19.36
N LEU A 159 -4.50 6.59 20.30
CA LEU A 159 -4.31 7.19 21.61
C LEU A 159 -3.54 8.52 21.56
N ASP A 160 -2.75 8.73 20.53
CA ASP A 160 -2.03 9.97 20.25
C ASP A 160 -2.95 11.14 19.93
N SER A 161 -4.11 10.90 19.31
CA SER A 161 -5.13 11.93 19.04
C SER A 161 -5.75 12.52 20.30
N VAL A 162 -5.78 11.79 21.40
CA VAL A 162 -6.33 12.24 22.69
C VAL A 162 -5.40 13.23 23.39
N SER A 163 -4.09 13.13 23.15
CA SER A 163 -3.09 14.02 23.77
C SER A 163 -3.29 15.49 23.41
N TYR A 164 -3.82 15.78 22.23
CA TYR A 164 -4.08 17.15 21.78
C TYR A 164 -5.36 17.77 22.37
N THR A 165 -6.29 16.98 22.89
CA THR A 165 -7.53 17.51 23.48
C THR A 165 -7.35 17.98 24.92
N HIS A 166 -6.28 17.58 25.61
CA HIS A 166 -5.95 17.99 26.96
C HIS A 166 -4.99 19.19 27.05
N LEU A 167 -4.50 19.69 25.92
CA LEU A 167 -3.61 20.85 25.84
C LEU A 167 -4.30 22.13 25.36
N ARG A 168 -5.63 22.18 25.39
CA ARG A 168 -6.44 23.38 25.11
C ARG A 168 -7.13 23.90 26.37
#